data_209cc41ce9763eb5f39551f3312f06d4
#
_entry.id   209cc41ce9763eb5f39551f3312f06d4
#
_cell.length_a   1.000
_cell.length_b   1.000
_cell.length_c   1.000
_cell.angle_alpha   90.00
_cell.angle_beta   90.00
_cell.angle_gamma   90.00
#
_symmetry.space_group_name_H-M   'P 1'
#
loop_
_entity.id
_entity.type
_entity.pdbx_description
1 polymer ?
#
loop_
_entity_poly.entity_id
_entity_poly.type
_entity_poly.pdbx_seq_one_letter_code
_entity_poly.pdbx_strand_id
1 'polypeptide(L)'
;MNALVYEPGLPPIPSSEMQDTIQDRNSKAYREYLELSRCMLKSAGIIVNTFDSMEPKPIKAIRDGLCVPGQPTPPLYCVGPLLAEGSIGSHECLKWLDGQPKESVVYLCFGSEREFSSDQLKEIAKGLELSGHRFLWVIRSPY
;
A
#
# COMPACT_ATOMS: atom_id res chain seq x y z
N MET A 1 -9.58 1.44 25.07
CA MET A 1 -8.56 0.37 25.07
C MET A 1 -8.25 0.05 23.62
N ASN A 2 -6.98 0.12 23.26
CA ASN A 2 -6.55 -0.22 21.89
C ASN A 2 -6.36 -1.75 21.84
N ALA A 3 -7.36 -2.49 21.37
CA ALA A 3 -7.26 -3.94 21.25
C ALA A 3 -6.36 -4.30 20.08
N LEU A 4 -5.60 -5.38 20.21
CA LEU A 4 -4.84 -5.95 19.08
C LEU A 4 -5.75 -6.87 18.27
N VAL A 5 -5.71 -6.68 16.97
CA VAL A 5 -6.37 -7.53 15.98
C VAL A 5 -5.33 -8.49 15.41
N TYR A 6 -5.67 -9.76 15.37
CA TYR A 6 -4.81 -10.84 14.87
C TYR A 6 -5.38 -11.35 13.56
N GLU A 7 -4.71 -11.03 12.46
CA GLU A 7 -5.06 -11.53 11.14
C GLU A 7 -4.06 -12.61 10.68
N PRO A 8 -4.52 -13.72 10.12
CA PRO A 8 -3.62 -14.78 9.65
C PRO A 8 -2.60 -14.25 8.63
N GLY A 9 -1.34 -14.51 8.88
CA GLY A 9 -0.24 -14.09 7.98
C GLY A 9 0.27 -12.67 8.23
N LEU A 10 -0.35 -11.88 9.10
CA LEU A 10 0.06 -10.53 9.45
C LEU A 10 0.53 -10.42 10.91
N PRO A 11 1.40 -9.45 11.23
CA PRO A 11 1.66 -9.11 12.63
C PRO A 11 0.40 -8.53 13.29
N PRO A 12 0.29 -8.60 14.63
CA PRO A 12 -0.85 -7.98 15.34
C PRO A 12 -0.92 -6.49 15.06
N ILE A 13 -2.11 -6.00 14.72
CA ILE A 13 -2.37 -4.60 14.36
C ILE A 13 -3.26 -3.97 15.44
N PRO A 14 -2.93 -2.78 15.97
CA PRO A 14 -3.83 -2.03 16.83
C PRO A 14 -5.17 -1.74 16.12
N SER A 15 -6.29 -1.92 16.81
CA SER A 15 -7.62 -1.70 16.21
C SER A 15 -7.83 -0.28 15.68
N SER A 16 -7.10 0.71 16.23
CA SER A 16 -7.10 2.09 15.75
C SER A 16 -6.36 2.30 14.43
N GLU A 17 -5.53 1.34 14.01
CA GLU A 17 -4.76 1.39 12.75
C GLU A 17 -5.42 0.58 11.64
N MET A 18 -6.55 -0.06 11.94
CA MET A 18 -7.35 -0.74 10.93
C MET A 18 -7.97 0.28 9.97
N GLN A 19 -8.30 -0.17 8.76
CA GLN A 19 -8.96 0.69 7.76
C GLN A 19 -10.24 1.31 8.33
N ASP A 20 -10.46 2.60 8.09
CA ASP A 20 -11.63 3.34 8.58
C ASP A 20 -12.95 2.68 8.21
N THR A 21 -13.01 2.06 7.02
CA THR A 21 -14.16 1.32 6.52
C THR A 21 -14.63 0.21 7.46
N ILE A 22 -13.71 -0.43 8.20
CA ILE A 22 -14.04 -1.56 9.09
C ILE A 22 -14.11 -1.17 10.56
N GLN A 23 -13.74 0.05 10.92
CA GLN A 23 -13.80 0.55 12.30
C GLN A 23 -15.23 0.82 12.77
N ASP A 24 -16.08 1.38 11.90
CA ASP A 24 -17.51 1.62 12.21
C ASP A 24 -18.42 0.58 11.53
N ARG A 25 -18.79 -0.44 12.30
CA ARG A 25 -19.67 -1.54 11.85
C ARG A 25 -21.10 -1.09 11.49
N ASN A 26 -21.53 0.08 11.92
CA ASN A 26 -22.85 0.63 11.62
C ASN A 26 -22.87 1.45 10.33
N SER A 27 -21.69 1.79 9.80
CA SER A 27 -21.56 2.57 8.58
C SER A 27 -22.07 1.83 7.33
N LYS A 28 -22.49 2.59 6.33
CA LYS A 28 -22.82 2.05 5.01
C LYS A 28 -21.58 1.43 4.35
N ALA A 29 -20.42 2.08 4.50
CA ALA A 29 -19.17 1.62 3.94
C ALA A 29 -18.77 0.23 4.47
N TYR A 30 -18.94 -0.03 5.78
CA TYR A 30 -18.71 -1.36 6.36
C TYR A 30 -19.60 -2.44 5.73
N ARG A 31 -20.89 -2.14 5.57
CA ARG A 31 -21.83 -3.11 4.97
C ARG A 31 -21.49 -3.45 3.53
N GLU A 32 -21.14 -2.44 2.74
CA GLU A 32 -20.71 -2.62 1.35
C GLU A 32 -19.39 -3.39 1.25
N TYR A 33 -18.42 -3.08 2.11
CA TYR A 33 -17.15 -3.80 2.18
C TYR A 33 -17.35 -5.28 2.56
N LEU A 34 -18.22 -5.56 3.54
CA LEU A 34 -18.55 -6.92 3.95
C LEU A 34 -19.23 -7.70 2.82
N GLU A 35 -20.15 -7.08 2.08
CA GLU A 35 -20.82 -7.71 0.95
C GLU A 35 -19.86 -8.00 -0.19
N LEU A 36 -18.95 -7.06 -0.52
CA LEU A 36 -17.87 -7.28 -1.48
C LEU A 36 -17.01 -8.48 -1.09
N SER A 37 -16.63 -8.55 0.18
CA SER A 37 -15.82 -9.67 0.71
C SER A 37 -16.54 -11.02 0.56
N ARG A 38 -17.85 -11.04 0.80
CA ARG A 38 -18.69 -12.23 0.58
C ARG A 38 -18.78 -12.63 -0.89
N CYS A 39 -18.84 -11.65 -1.79
CA CYS A 39 -18.83 -11.89 -3.24
C CYS A 39 -17.49 -12.47 -3.68
N MET A 40 -16.38 -11.97 -3.14
CA MET A 40 -15.05 -12.52 -3.42
C MET A 40 -14.95 -14.01 -3.07
N LEU A 41 -15.52 -14.43 -1.94
CA LEU A 41 -15.53 -15.85 -1.54
C LEU A 41 -16.35 -16.76 -2.47
N LYS A 42 -17.30 -16.20 -3.21
CA LYS A 42 -18.14 -16.95 -4.17
C LYS A 42 -17.57 -16.89 -5.61
N SER A 43 -16.46 -16.21 -5.80
CA SER A 43 -15.84 -16.07 -7.12
C SER A 43 -15.14 -17.36 -7.56
N ALA A 44 -14.89 -17.49 -8.87
CA ALA A 44 -14.10 -18.59 -9.42
C ALA A 44 -12.61 -18.51 -9.08
N GLY A 45 -12.13 -17.34 -8.65
CA GLY A 45 -10.76 -17.10 -8.26
C GLY A 45 -10.52 -15.63 -7.93
N ILE A 46 -9.41 -15.34 -7.25
CA ILE A 46 -9.00 -13.99 -6.84
C ILE A 46 -7.66 -13.70 -7.52
N ILE A 47 -7.59 -12.60 -8.25
CA ILE A 47 -6.35 -12.11 -8.87
C ILE A 47 -5.80 -10.97 -8.00
N VAL A 48 -4.52 -11.08 -7.63
CA VAL A 48 -3.87 -10.11 -6.75
C VAL A 48 -2.57 -9.61 -7.38
N ASN A 49 -2.38 -8.30 -7.34
CA ASN A 49 -1.14 -7.67 -7.79
C ASN A 49 -0.05 -7.81 -6.73
N THR A 50 0.46 -9.00 -6.56
CA THR A 50 1.58 -9.37 -5.69
C THR A 50 2.30 -10.60 -6.23
N PHE A 51 3.34 -11.06 -5.55
CA PHE A 51 4.06 -12.30 -5.88
C PHE A 51 4.55 -13.02 -4.60
N ASP A 52 4.75 -14.33 -4.70
CA ASP A 52 4.97 -15.21 -3.53
C ASP A 52 6.14 -14.77 -2.62
N SER A 53 7.24 -14.25 -3.19
CA SER A 53 8.39 -13.82 -2.39
C SER A 53 8.20 -12.44 -1.74
N MET A 54 7.24 -11.64 -2.20
CA MET A 54 6.94 -10.34 -1.60
C MET A 54 6.10 -10.48 -0.34
N GLU A 55 5.07 -11.33 -0.38
CA GLU A 55 4.11 -11.49 0.72
C GLU A 55 3.88 -12.98 1.07
N PRO A 56 4.95 -13.73 1.42
CA PRO A 56 4.84 -15.19 1.57
C PRO A 56 3.87 -15.62 2.67
N LYS A 57 3.82 -14.91 3.79
CA LYS A 57 2.96 -15.26 4.93
C LYS A 57 1.48 -15.00 4.67
N PRO A 58 1.05 -13.79 4.21
CA PRO A 58 -0.34 -13.52 3.84
C PRO A 58 -0.84 -14.45 2.74
N ILE A 59 -0.07 -14.63 1.67
CA ILE A 59 -0.42 -15.51 0.55
C ILE A 59 -0.66 -16.95 1.04
N LYS A 60 0.25 -17.48 1.87
CA LYS A 60 0.10 -18.80 2.46
C LYS A 60 -1.15 -18.89 3.34
N ALA A 61 -1.40 -17.91 4.19
CA ALA A 61 -2.56 -17.89 5.07
C ALA A 61 -3.89 -17.92 4.29
N ILE A 62 -3.98 -17.19 3.19
CA ILE A 62 -5.16 -17.20 2.30
C ILE A 62 -5.31 -18.56 1.62
N ARG A 63 -4.24 -19.10 1.03
CA ARG A 63 -4.26 -20.41 0.35
C ARG A 63 -4.60 -21.57 1.28
N ASP A 64 -4.17 -21.50 2.53
CA ASP A 64 -4.47 -22.49 3.57
C ASP A 64 -5.91 -22.33 4.15
N GLY A 65 -6.67 -21.33 3.72
CA GLY A 65 -8.04 -21.08 4.20
C GLY A 65 -8.12 -20.49 5.61
N LEU A 66 -7.02 -20.00 6.16
CA LEU A 66 -6.98 -19.51 7.55
C LEU A 66 -7.77 -18.20 7.74
N CYS A 67 -7.93 -17.41 6.66
CA CYS A 67 -8.62 -16.11 6.73
C CYS A 67 -10.14 -16.26 6.84
N VAL A 68 -10.71 -17.39 6.40
CA VAL A 68 -12.17 -17.66 6.48
C VAL A 68 -12.39 -19.10 6.97
N PRO A 69 -12.25 -19.35 8.27
CA PRO A 69 -12.42 -20.69 8.82
C PRO A 69 -13.78 -21.31 8.49
N GLY A 70 -13.78 -22.56 8.07
CA GLY A 70 -15.00 -23.32 7.78
C GLY A 70 -15.65 -23.04 6.42
N GLN A 71 -15.01 -22.22 5.57
CA GLN A 71 -15.47 -22.00 4.19
C GLN A 71 -14.33 -22.26 3.19
N PRO A 72 -14.64 -22.73 1.97
CA PRO A 72 -13.63 -22.87 0.93
C PRO A 72 -13.13 -21.48 0.49
N THR A 73 -11.83 -21.35 0.36
CA THR A 73 -11.20 -20.15 -0.20
C THR A 73 -11.03 -20.33 -1.71
N PRO A 74 -11.46 -19.38 -2.54
CA PRO A 74 -11.21 -19.41 -3.97
C PRO A 74 -9.71 -19.46 -4.30
N PRO A 75 -9.31 -20.03 -5.46
CA PRO A 75 -7.94 -20.00 -5.90
C PRO A 75 -7.38 -18.58 -5.94
N LEU A 76 -6.16 -18.39 -5.43
CA LEU A 76 -5.46 -17.11 -5.41
C LEU A 76 -4.37 -17.10 -6.49
N TYR A 77 -4.47 -16.18 -7.43
CA TYR A 77 -3.53 -15.96 -8.52
C TYR A 77 -2.73 -14.69 -8.29
N CYS A 78 -1.45 -14.86 -7.94
CA CYS A 78 -0.52 -13.75 -7.80
C CYS A 78 0.04 -13.42 -9.18
N VAL A 79 -0.26 -12.25 -9.71
CA VAL A 79 0.09 -11.82 -11.07
C VAL A 79 0.98 -10.57 -11.11
N GLY A 80 1.51 -10.18 -9.96
CA GLY A 80 2.35 -9.00 -9.83
C GLY A 80 3.85 -9.24 -10.08
N PRO A 81 4.64 -8.16 -10.10
CA PRO A 81 4.14 -6.78 -10.06
C PRO A 81 3.57 -6.33 -11.40
N LEU A 82 2.36 -5.78 -11.40
CA LEU A 82 1.79 -5.14 -12.60
C LEU A 82 2.41 -3.75 -12.73
N LEU A 83 3.34 -3.64 -13.64
CA LEU A 83 3.98 -2.37 -13.98
C LEU A 83 3.35 -1.84 -15.26
N ALA A 84 3.04 -0.55 -15.30
CA ALA A 84 2.63 0.08 -16.54
C ALA A 84 3.82 0.05 -17.52
N GLU A 85 3.63 -0.53 -18.70
CA GLU A 85 4.52 -0.32 -19.83
C GLU A 85 4.36 1.13 -20.32
N GLY A 86 4.88 2.06 -19.52
CA GLY A 86 5.00 3.45 -19.93
C GLY A 86 6.27 3.60 -20.75
N SER A 87 6.19 4.32 -21.89
CA SER A 87 7.39 4.92 -22.42
C SER A 87 8.05 5.67 -21.26
N ILE A 88 9.20 5.22 -20.82
CA ILE A 88 10.09 5.99 -19.95
C ILE A 88 10.52 7.17 -20.83
N GLY A 89 9.58 8.12 -21.01
CA GLY A 89 9.90 9.39 -21.62
C GLY A 89 11.07 9.97 -20.85
N SER A 90 12.01 10.58 -21.51
CA SER A 90 13.17 11.20 -20.91
C SER A 90 12.72 12.41 -20.05
N HIS A 91 12.05 12.15 -18.93
CA HIS A 91 11.73 13.20 -17.98
C HIS A 91 13.00 13.84 -17.47
N GLU A 92 12.99 15.14 -17.33
CA GLU A 92 14.15 15.92 -16.86
C GLU A 92 14.67 15.40 -15.52
N CYS A 93 13.79 14.95 -14.62
CA CYS A 93 14.17 14.37 -13.35
C CYS A 93 15.00 13.08 -13.49
N LEU A 94 14.74 12.25 -14.51
CA LEU A 94 15.54 11.04 -14.77
C LEU A 94 16.92 11.41 -15.31
N LYS A 95 17.01 12.36 -16.23
CA LYS A 95 18.30 12.88 -16.72
C LYS A 95 19.14 13.49 -15.60
N TRP A 96 18.46 14.21 -14.69
CA TRP A 96 19.14 14.75 -13.52
C TRP A 96 19.66 13.64 -12.62
N LEU A 97 18.83 12.61 -12.38
CA LEU A 97 19.17 11.45 -11.53
C LEU A 97 20.36 10.65 -12.11
N ASP A 98 20.37 10.42 -13.43
CA ASP A 98 21.46 9.72 -14.13
C ASP A 98 22.80 10.43 -14.00
N GLY A 99 22.79 11.77 -13.84
CA GLY A 99 23.97 12.57 -13.59
C GLY A 99 24.48 12.57 -12.15
N GLN A 100 23.79 11.91 -11.21
CA GLN A 100 24.20 11.89 -9.81
C GLN A 100 25.11 10.69 -9.50
N PRO A 101 26.02 10.83 -8.51
CA PRO A 101 26.80 9.70 -8.03
C PRO A 101 25.89 8.57 -7.53
N LYS A 102 26.37 7.33 -7.65
CA LYS A 102 25.65 6.17 -7.15
C LYS A 102 25.33 6.31 -5.66
N GLU A 103 24.10 5.95 -5.27
CA GLU A 103 23.64 5.95 -3.86
C GLU A 103 23.71 7.31 -3.17
N SER A 104 23.61 8.43 -3.92
CA SER A 104 23.79 9.78 -3.40
C SER A 104 22.49 10.60 -3.32
N VAL A 105 21.35 10.03 -3.72
CA VAL A 105 20.07 10.75 -3.79
C VAL A 105 19.03 10.10 -2.89
N VAL A 106 18.40 10.88 -2.04
CA VAL A 106 17.24 10.47 -1.26
C VAL A 106 15.98 10.62 -2.13
N TYR A 107 15.26 9.54 -2.35
CA TYR A 107 13.97 9.55 -3.07
C TYR A 107 12.82 9.54 -2.08
N LEU A 108 11.95 10.57 -2.15
CA LEU A 108 10.74 10.66 -1.36
C LEU A 108 9.51 10.58 -2.25
N CYS A 109 8.67 9.58 -1.99
CA CYS A 109 7.37 9.44 -2.63
C CYS A 109 6.37 8.86 -1.62
N PHE A 110 5.30 9.59 -1.33
CA PHE A 110 4.28 9.18 -0.36
C PHE A 110 3.02 8.60 -1.02
N GLY A 111 3.13 8.19 -2.27
CA GLY A 111 2.03 7.63 -3.05
C GLY A 111 1.03 8.67 -3.55
N SER A 112 -0.09 8.18 -4.06
CA SER A 112 -1.07 9.00 -4.77
C SER A 112 -2.24 9.48 -3.90
N GLU A 113 -2.44 8.88 -2.73
CA GLU A 113 -3.64 9.12 -1.92
C GLU A 113 -3.41 9.99 -0.68
N ARG A 114 -2.14 10.18 -0.28
CA ARG A 114 -1.85 10.99 0.91
C ARG A 114 -1.63 12.45 0.53
N GLU A 115 -2.41 13.30 1.18
CA GLU A 115 -2.25 14.75 1.14
C GLU A 115 -1.58 15.22 2.43
N PHE A 116 -0.57 16.06 2.28
CA PHE A 116 0.07 16.73 3.40
C PHE A 116 -0.42 18.18 3.48
N SER A 117 -0.59 18.68 4.69
CA SER A 117 -0.85 20.11 4.86
C SER A 117 0.37 20.94 4.40
N SER A 118 0.12 22.20 4.04
CA SER A 118 1.19 23.12 3.63
C SER A 118 2.31 23.21 4.68
N ASP A 119 1.96 23.14 5.96
CA ASP A 119 2.94 23.24 7.04
C ASP A 119 3.78 21.96 7.16
N GLN A 120 3.18 20.79 6.99
CA GLN A 120 3.92 19.52 6.91
C GLN A 120 4.88 19.49 5.73
N LEU A 121 4.46 19.96 4.55
CA LEU A 121 5.32 20.05 3.37
C LEU A 121 6.51 20.99 3.61
N LYS A 122 6.29 22.13 4.26
CA LYS A 122 7.38 23.07 4.63
C LYS A 122 8.38 22.44 5.60
N GLU A 123 7.90 21.72 6.61
CA GLU A 123 8.79 21.05 7.57
C GLU A 123 9.60 19.92 6.91
N ILE A 124 9.00 19.14 6.02
CA ILE A 124 9.71 18.12 5.23
C ILE A 124 10.77 18.80 4.35
N ALA A 125 10.40 19.84 3.61
CA ALA A 125 11.33 20.58 2.76
C ALA A 125 12.53 21.12 3.54
N LYS A 126 12.28 21.72 4.70
CA LYS A 126 13.32 22.23 5.60
C LYS A 126 14.22 21.11 6.12
N GLY A 127 13.65 19.97 6.49
CA GLY A 127 14.40 18.80 6.91
C GLY A 127 15.32 18.27 5.80
N LEU A 128 14.82 18.20 4.57
CA LEU A 128 15.60 17.79 3.38
C LEU A 128 16.74 18.78 3.09
N GLU A 129 16.47 20.07 3.13
CA GLU A 129 17.47 21.12 2.93
C GLU A 129 18.58 21.02 3.98
N LEU A 130 18.23 20.91 5.24
CA LEU A 130 19.17 20.81 6.36
C LEU A 130 19.97 19.50 6.37
N SER A 131 19.47 18.46 5.74
CA SER A 131 20.18 17.18 5.64
C SER A 131 21.46 17.24 4.81
N GLY A 132 21.58 18.22 3.94
CA GLY A 132 22.71 18.37 3.01
C GLY A 132 22.77 17.29 1.93
N HIS A 133 21.81 16.38 1.87
CA HIS A 133 21.72 15.36 0.83
C HIS A 133 21.01 15.86 -0.42
N ARG A 134 21.37 15.31 -1.58
CA ARG A 134 20.57 15.49 -2.78
C ARG A 134 19.26 14.72 -2.62
N PHE A 135 18.17 15.27 -3.12
CA PHE A 135 16.89 14.60 -3.05
C PHE A 135 16.04 14.77 -4.31
N LEU A 136 15.23 13.77 -4.58
CA LEU A 136 14.15 13.80 -5.54
C LEU A 136 12.85 13.54 -4.79
N TRP A 137 11.97 14.54 -4.76
CA TRP A 137 10.73 14.46 -4.01
C TRP A 137 9.51 14.63 -4.91
N VAL A 138 8.62 13.62 -4.88
CA VAL A 138 7.32 13.68 -5.57
C VAL A 138 6.31 14.35 -4.65
N ILE A 139 5.86 15.55 -5.04
CA ILE A 139 4.89 16.34 -4.29
C ILE A 139 3.58 16.40 -5.08
N ARG A 140 2.44 16.14 -4.41
CA ARG A 140 1.15 16.60 -4.90
C ARG A 140 0.92 18.02 -4.39
N SER A 141 0.63 18.93 -5.30
CA SER A 141 0.18 20.27 -4.92
C SER A 141 -1.19 20.17 -4.27
N PRO A 142 -1.37 20.65 -3.03
CA PRO A 142 -2.72 20.87 -2.53
C PRO A 142 -3.38 21.91 -3.43
N TYR A 143 -4.53 21.58 -3.99
CA TYR A 143 -5.35 22.52 -4.78
C TYR A 143 -5.85 23.66 -3.91
#